data_d421724e3f2b7c99b448d196c3f163a6
#
_entry.id   d421724e3f2b7c99b448d196c3f163a6
#
_cell.length_a   1.000
_cell.length_b   1.000
_cell.length_c   1.000
_cell.angle_alpha   90.00
_cell.angle_beta   90.00
_cell.angle_gamma   90.00
#
_symmetry.space_group_name_H-M   'P 1'
#
loop_
_entity.id
_entity.type
_entity.pdbx_description
1 polymer ?
#
loop_
_entity_poly.entity_id
_entity_poly.type
_entity_poly.pdbx_seq_one_letter_code
_entity_poly.pdbx_strand_id
1 'polypeptide(L)'
;MTRDADGGRLPTAYLVPGSSSFTEFLSAHAPSLLPSGRGLPAGAAIDAPHGTTIVSLTYDGGVVMAGDRRATMGNLIANRDMDKVFATDEFSLVGIAGTAGLAIELVKLFQVELEHYEKIEGALMSLEGKANRLASMIRGNLGMAMQGLAVVPLFAGFDPAAGTGRIFSYDVTGGCYEEHDHHSVGSGSLFARGALKKLYRRSGTVDDAVRCAVEAL
;
A
#
# COMPACT_ATOMS: atom_id res chain seq x y z
N MET A 1 -0.47 11.55 33.78
CA MET A 1 -0.66 10.28 33.06
C MET A 1 -1.02 9.23 34.11
N THR A 2 -2.29 9.13 34.45
CA THR A 2 -2.83 8.10 35.34
C THR A 2 -3.05 6.83 34.51
N ARG A 3 -2.24 5.80 34.75
CA ARG A 3 -2.54 4.43 34.32
C ARG A 3 -3.75 3.96 35.15
N ASP A 4 -4.91 3.92 34.52
CA ASP A 4 -6.03 3.19 35.07
C ASP A 4 -5.68 1.70 35.08
N ALA A 5 -5.46 1.20 36.29
CA ALA A 5 -5.23 -0.21 36.59
C ALA A 5 -6.59 -0.94 36.54
N ASP A 6 -7.21 -1.04 35.37
CA ASP A 6 -8.33 -1.93 35.16
C ASP A 6 -7.80 -3.21 34.52
N GLY A 7 -7.64 -4.22 35.36
CA GLY A 7 -6.93 -5.46 35.06
C GLY A 7 -7.46 -6.20 33.86
N GLY A 8 -6.82 -6.05 32.70
CA GLY A 8 -6.89 -6.97 31.57
C GLY A 8 -8.22 -7.05 30.83
N ARG A 9 -9.22 -6.24 31.14
CA ARG A 9 -10.49 -6.16 30.40
C ARG A 9 -10.37 -5.11 29.30
N LEU A 10 -10.68 -5.49 28.08
CA LEU A 10 -10.85 -4.55 26.99
C LEU A 10 -12.00 -3.58 27.30
N PRO A 11 -11.86 -2.27 27.01
CA PRO A 11 -12.95 -1.32 27.11
C PRO A 11 -14.19 -1.82 26.37
N THR A 12 -15.38 -1.50 26.89
CA THR A 12 -16.68 -1.96 26.34
C THR A 12 -16.84 -1.64 24.87
N ALA A 13 -16.24 -0.56 24.36
CA ALA A 13 -16.24 -0.19 22.95
C ALA A 13 -15.63 -1.27 22.03
N TYR A 14 -14.72 -2.09 22.54
CA TYR A 14 -14.10 -3.21 21.79
C TYR A 14 -14.93 -4.51 21.86
N LEU A 15 -16.00 -4.54 22.67
CA LEU A 15 -16.85 -5.71 22.88
C LEU A 15 -18.21 -5.60 22.16
N VAL A 16 -18.49 -4.46 21.55
CA VAL A 16 -19.72 -4.24 20.77
C VAL A 16 -19.48 -4.67 19.34
N PRO A 17 -20.37 -5.47 18.70
CA PRO A 17 -20.30 -5.73 17.28
C PRO A 17 -20.30 -4.40 16.52
N GLY A 18 -19.19 -4.09 15.88
CA GLY A 18 -18.96 -2.83 15.19
C GLY A 18 -18.92 -3.01 13.68
N SER A 19 -18.45 -1.99 13.00
CA SER A 19 -18.13 -2.03 11.58
C SER A 19 -17.06 -3.11 11.31
N SER A 20 -17.15 -3.78 10.17
CA SER A 20 -16.10 -4.65 9.64
C SER A 20 -14.85 -3.87 9.22
N SER A 21 -14.89 -2.55 9.38
CA SER A 21 -13.80 -1.64 9.12
C SER A 21 -13.07 -1.25 10.40
N PHE A 22 -11.80 -1.64 10.51
CA PHE A 22 -10.94 -1.25 11.63
C PHE A 22 -10.63 0.25 11.65
N THR A 23 -10.49 0.89 10.49
CA THR A 23 -10.27 2.35 10.42
C THR A 23 -11.50 3.15 10.82
N GLU A 24 -12.71 2.69 10.54
CA GLU A 24 -13.94 3.31 11.07
C GLU A 24 -14.04 3.15 12.59
N PHE A 25 -13.70 1.97 13.10
CA PHE A 25 -13.63 1.73 14.54
C PHE A 25 -12.61 2.69 15.21
N LEU A 26 -11.40 2.83 14.66
CA LEU A 26 -10.40 3.78 15.17
C LEU A 26 -10.88 5.23 15.06
N SER A 27 -11.55 5.61 13.98
CA SER A 27 -12.09 6.97 13.80
C SER A 27 -13.10 7.32 14.88
N ALA A 28 -13.93 6.35 15.31
CA ALA A 28 -14.95 6.55 16.31
C ALA A 28 -14.39 6.55 17.75
N HIS A 29 -13.39 5.69 18.04
CA HIS A 29 -12.97 5.42 19.41
C HIS A 29 -11.56 5.91 19.76
N ALA A 30 -10.66 6.04 18.78
CA ALA A 30 -9.27 6.44 18.99
C ALA A 30 -8.70 7.17 17.75
N PRO A 31 -9.26 8.30 17.33
CA PRO A 31 -8.86 8.99 16.09
C PRO A 31 -7.39 9.43 16.07
N SER A 32 -6.79 9.66 17.25
CA SER A 32 -5.37 10.01 17.37
C SER A 32 -4.40 8.88 16.97
N LEU A 33 -4.88 7.65 16.88
CA LEU A 33 -4.08 6.50 16.40
C LEU A 33 -4.06 6.40 14.88
N LEU A 34 -4.98 7.06 14.19
CA LEU A 34 -4.93 7.15 12.73
C LEU A 34 -3.80 8.09 12.28
N PRO A 35 -3.11 7.77 11.17
CA PRO A 35 -2.09 8.66 10.59
C PRO A 35 -2.62 10.08 10.34
N SER A 36 -3.85 10.20 9.84
CA SER A 36 -4.55 11.47 9.59
C SER A 36 -4.91 12.28 10.86
N GLY A 37 -4.95 11.63 12.02
CA GLY A 37 -5.20 12.28 13.31
C GLY A 37 -3.98 12.98 13.91
N ARG A 38 -2.80 12.80 13.33
CA ARG A 38 -1.54 13.39 13.78
C ARG A 38 -1.21 14.62 12.93
N GLY A 39 -1.67 15.79 13.39
CA GLY A 39 -1.33 17.06 12.73
C GLY A 39 0.18 17.34 12.79
N LEU A 40 0.77 17.73 11.67
CA LEU A 40 2.12 18.29 11.64
C LEU A 40 2.06 19.77 12.03
N PRO A 41 3.12 20.30 12.68
CA PRO A 41 3.25 21.74 12.89
C PRO A 41 3.18 22.48 11.55
N ALA A 42 2.40 23.55 11.48
CA ALA A 42 2.30 24.38 10.29
C ALA A 42 3.69 24.93 9.91
N GLY A 43 4.09 24.75 8.66
CA GLY A 43 5.36 25.27 8.14
C GLY A 43 6.58 24.34 8.30
N ALA A 44 6.43 23.14 8.83
CA ALA A 44 7.52 22.16 8.85
C ALA A 44 7.71 21.57 7.44
N ALA A 45 8.77 21.99 6.74
CA ALA A 45 9.24 21.28 5.56
C ALA A 45 9.94 20.01 6.06
N ILE A 46 9.35 18.85 5.84
CA ILE A 46 9.98 17.57 6.13
C ILE A 46 10.67 17.11 4.85
N ASP A 47 11.99 17.10 4.87
CA ASP A 47 12.78 16.46 3.82
C ASP A 47 12.74 14.94 4.03
N ALA A 48 11.66 14.33 3.52
CA ALA A 48 11.43 12.91 3.65
C ALA A 48 12.21 12.15 2.55
N PRO A 49 12.76 10.95 2.84
CA PRO A 49 13.43 10.13 1.83
C PRO A 49 12.49 9.83 0.66
N HIS A 50 12.93 10.19 -0.54
CA HIS A 50 12.27 9.88 -1.80
C HIS A 50 13.26 9.18 -2.71
N GLY A 51 12.85 8.25 -3.46
CA GLY A 51 13.66 7.50 -4.40
C GLY A 51 13.11 6.09 -4.42
N THR A 52 12.31 5.81 -5.43
CA THR A 52 11.57 4.55 -5.49
C THR A 52 11.29 4.21 -6.94
N THR A 53 11.45 2.95 -7.25
CA THR A 53 10.87 2.34 -8.43
C THR A 53 10.13 1.08 -8.00
N ILE A 54 8.83 1.01 -8.23
CA ILE A 54 8.04 -0.20 -8.08
C ILE A 54 7.52 -0.58 -9.43
N VAL A 55 7.63 -1.84 -9.77
CA VAL A 55 7.05 -2.43 -10.97
C VAL A 55 6.09 -3.55 -10.59
N SER A 56 5.00 -3.68 -11.33
CA SER A 56 4.11 -4.84 -11.24
C SER A 56 3.69 -5.26 -12.64
N LEU A 57 3.62 -6.56 -12.87
CA LEU A 57 3.20 -7.13 -14.14
C LEU A 57 2.44 -8.44 -13.93
N THR A 58 1.46 -8.68 -14.79
CA THR A 58 0.71 -9.92 -14.81
C THR A 58 1.43 -10.97 -15.67
N TYR A 59 1.21 -12.24 -15.38
CA TYR A 59 1.63 -13.37 -16.19
C TYR A 59 0.50 -14.43 -16.21
N ASP A 60 0.66 -15.47 -16.98
CA ASP A 60 -0.33 -16.56 -17.00
C ASP A 60 -0.39 -17.25 -15.62
N GLY A 61 -1.49 -17.03 -14.90
CA GLY A 61 -1.74 -17.55 -13.55
C GLY A 61 -1.39 -16.65 -12.38
N GLY A 62 -1.00 -15.36 -12.59
CA GLY A 62 -0.73 -14.51 -11.45
C GLY A 62 -0.21 -13.11 -11.72
N VAL A 63 0.42 -12.54 -10.71
CA VAL A 63 1.03 -11.21 -10.76
C VAL A 63 2.37 -11.22 -10.01
N VAL A 64 3.34 -10.48 -10.53
CA VAL A 64 4.63 -10.22 -9.88
C VAL A 64 4.72 -8.74 -9.55
N MET A 65 5.27 -8.43 -8.38
CA MET A 65 5.64 -7.08 -7.99
C MET A 65 7.08 -7.07 -7.49
N ALA A 66 7.85 -6.07 -7.93
CA ALA A 66 9.23 -5.87 -7.50
C ALA A 66 9.50 -4.40 -7.24
N GLY A 67 10.47 -4.12 -6.39
CA GLY A 67 10.87 -2.76 -6.04
C GLY A 67 12.35 -2.67 -5.75
N ASP A 68 12.94 -1.52 -6.05
CA ASP A 68 14.29 -1.20 -5.59
C ASP A 68 14.34 -1.04 -4.07
N ARG A 69 15.50 -1.21 -3.47
CA ARG A 69 15.69 -1.13 -2.01
C ARG A 69 16.36 0.15 -1.53
N ARG A 70 16.61 1.11 -2.42
CA ARG A 70 17.32 2.34 -2.12
C ARG A 70 16.35 3.47 -1.73
N ALA A 71 16.57 4.08 -0.57
CA ALA A 71 15.93 5.32 -0.17
C ALA A 71 16.93 6.48 -0.28
N THR A 72 16.52 7.59 -0.91
CA THR A 72 17.34 8.80 -1.05
C THR A 72 16.66 9.97 -0.34
N MET A 73 17.47 10.84 0.26
CA MET A 73 17.06 12.10 0.87
C MET A 73 17.85 13.22 0.17
N GLY A 74 17.19 13.97 -0.71
CA GLY A 74 17.86 14.87 -1.62
C GLY A 74 18.90 14.12 -2.46
N ASN A 75 20.14 14.54 -2.41
CA ASN A 75 21.27 13.94 -3.16
C ASN A 75 22.01 12.82 -2.40
N LEU A 76 21.57 12.48 -1.18
CA LEU A 76 22.21 11.47 -0.35
C LEU A 76 21.41 10.16 -0.35
N ILE A 77 22.12 9.03 -0.27
CA ILE A 77 21.50 7.73 -0.01
C ILE A 77 21.29 7.62 1.49
N ALA A 78 20.01 7.67 1.92
CA ALA A 78 19.62 7.55 3.33
C ALA A 78 19.63 6.09 3.81
N ASN A 79 19.21 5.16 2.95
CA ASN A 79 19.19 3.72 3.24
C ASN A 79 19.37 2.92 1.94
N ARG A 80 20.06 1.77 2.02
CA ARG A 80 20.32 0.87 0.88
C ARG A 80 19.53 -0.42 0.93
N ASP A 81 18.82 -0.66 2.02
CA ASP A 81 18.17 -1.94 2.30
C ASP A 81 16.77 -1.73 2.91
N MET A 82 15.93 -1.01 2.18
CA MET A 82 14.58 -0.69 2.59
C MET A 82 13.57 -1.52 1.80
N ASP A 83 12.72 -2.26 2.49
CA ASP A 83 11.60 -2.95 1.85
C ASP A 83 10.56 -1.94 1.34
N LYS A 84 10.12 -2.14 0.12
CA LYS A 84 9.12 -1.30 -0.55
C LYS A 84 7.94 -2.11 -1.12
N VAL A 85 8.03 -3.43 -1.06
CA VAL A 85 6.96 -4.36 -1.46
C VAL A 85 6.59 -5.20 -0.25
N PHE A 86 5.31 -5.26 0.06
CA PHE A 86 4.77 -5.92 1.24
C PHE A 86 3.60 -6.82 0.84
N ALA A 87 3.58 -8.05 1.34
CA ALA A 87 2.37 -8.85 1.31
C ALA A 87 1.32 -8.22 2.22
N THR A 88 0.11 -8.07 1.75
CA THR A 88 -1.00 -7.54 2.55
C THR A 88 -1.87 -8.65 3.12
N ASP A 89 -1.98 -9.74 2.38
CA ASP A 89 -2.52 -11.04 2.80
C ASP A 89 -1.98 -12.16 1.87
N GLU A 90 -2.63 -13.34 1.90
CA GLU A 90 -2.21 -14.49 1.09
C GLU A 90 -2.26 -14.23 -0.43
N PHE A 91 -3.18 -13.36 -0.89
CA PHE A 91 -3.45 -13.16 -2.32
C PHE A 91 -3.09 -11.77 -2.84
N SER A 92 -2.55 -10.89 -2.01
CA SER A 92 -2.32 -9.51 -2.41
C SER A 92 -1.03 -8.88 -1.87
N LEU A 93 -0.53 -7.92 -2.62
CA LEU A 93 0.74 -7.21 -2.43
C LEU A 93 0.52 -5.72 -2.56
N VAL A 94 1.28 -4.93 -1.81
CA VAL A 94 1.36 -3.48 -1.99
C VAL A 94 2.82 -3.05 -2.15
N GLY A 95 3.08 -2.26 -3.19
CA GLY A 95 4.34 -1.54 -3.35
C GLY A 95 4.16 -0.07 -2.98
N ILE A 96 5.11 0.50 -2.26
CA ILE A 96 5.00 1.86 -1.76
C ILE A 96 5.97 2.82 -2.46
N ALA A 97 5.44 3.97 -2.89
CA ALA A 97 6.23 5.11 -3.36
C ALA A 97 5.79 6.40 -2.66
N GLY A 98 6.73 7.32 -2.46
CA GLY A 98 6.49 8.58 -1.75
C GLY A 98 7.14 8.61 -0.38
N THR A 99 6.50 9.25 0.60
CA THR A 99 7.03 9.43 1.95
C THR A 99 7.07 8.11 2.72
N ALA A 100 8.27 7.57 2.88
CA ALA A 100 8.50 6.21 3.36
C ALA A 100 7.83 5.89 4.71
N GLY A 101 7.96 6.76 5.71
CA GLY A 101 7.39 6.52 7.04
C GLY A 101 5.87 6.38 7.02
N LEU A 102 5.19 7.33 6.36
CA LEU A 102 3.73 7.27 6.20
C LEU A 102 3.27 6.08 5.35
N ALA A 103 4.04 5.75 4.32
CA ALA A 103 3.72 4.63 3.45
C ALA A 103 3.76 3.30 4.21
N ILE A 104 4.78 3.07 5.05
CA ILE A 104 4.89 1.87 5.89
C ILE A 104 3.74 1.81 6.92
N GLU A 105 3.39 2.95 7.52
CA GLU A 105 2.27 3.02 8.47
C GLU A 105 0.93 2.70 7.80
N LEU A 106 0.70 3.24 6.59
CA LEU A 106 -0.48 2.95 5.78
C LEU A 106 -0.59 1.45 5.44
N VAL A 107 0.53 0.83 5.05
CA VAL A 107 0.56 -0.62 4.75
C VAL A 107 0.21 -1.45 5.98
N LYS A 108 0.83 -1.15 7.13
CA LYS A 108 0.53 -1.86 8.38
C LYS A 108 -0.94 -1.73 8.79
N LEU A 109 -1.49 -0.53 8.66
CA LEU A 109 -2.90 -0.30 8.94
C LEU A 109 -3.80 -1.06 7.96
N PHE A 110 -3.42 -1.12 6.68
CA PHE A 110 -4.15 -1.86 5.67
C PHE A 110 -4.12 -3.38 5.93
N GLN A 111 -2.98 -3.94 6.34
CA GLN A 111 -2.88 -5.34 6.75
C GLN A 111 -3.83 -5.67 7.90
N VAL A 112 -3.84 -4.83 8.94
CA VAL A 112 -4.75 -4.99 10.09
C VAL A 112 -6.22 -4.84 9.68
N GLU A 113 -6.52 -3.93 8.75
CA GLU A 113 -7.86 -3.73 8.20
C GLU A 113 -8.39 -4.99 7.49
N LEU A 114 -7.56 -5.62 6.67
CA LEU A 114 -7.93 -6.86 5.96
C LEU A 114 -8.11 -8.03 6.93
N GLU A 115 -7.20 -8.18 7.90
CA GLU A 115 -7.32 -9.22 8.93
C GLU A 115 -8.56 -9.02 9.82
N HIS A 116 -8.86 -7.77 10.18
CA HIS A 116 -10.05 -7.45 10.95
C HIS A 116 -11.33 -7.79 10.18
N TYR A 117 -11.39 -7.39 8.90
CA TYR A 117 -12.51 -7.71 8.02
C TYR A 117 -12.76 -9.22 7.96
N GLU A 118 -11.70 -10.00 7.71
CA GLU A 118 -11.80 -11.46 7.63
C GLU A 118 -12.34 -12.09 8.93
N LYS A 119 -11.86 -11.59 10.10
CA LYS A 119 -12.32 -12.08 11.40
C LYS A 119 -13.79 -11.75 11.69
N ILE A 120 -14.27 -10.60 11.22
CA ILE A 120 -15.67 -10.18 11.46
C ILE A 120 -16.62 -10.84 10.46
N GLU A 121 -16.27 -10.87 9.17
CA GLU A 121 -17.14 -11.38 8.11
C GLU A 121 -17.00 -12.90 7.90
N GLY A 122 -15.93 -13.52 8.43
CA GLY A 122 -15.64 -14.94 8.23
C GLY A 122 -15.22 -15.30 6.81
N ALA A 123 -14.88 -14.31 5.97
CA ALA A 123 -14.47 -14.46 4.58
C ALA A 123 -13.48 -13.39 4.18
N LEU A 124 -12.58 -13.72 3.25
CA LEU A 124 -11.65 -12.77 2.67
C LEU A 124 -12.40 -11.69 1.87
N MET A 125 -11.94 -10.45 1.98
CA MET A 125 -12.42 -9.36 1.13
C MET A 125 -12.02 -9.65 -0.33
N SER A 126 -12.93 -9.36 -1.28
CA SER A 126 -12.60 -9.47 -2.72
C SER A 126 -11.43 -8.57 -3.09
N LEU A 127 -10.68 -8.93 -4.13
CA LEU A 127 -9.52 -8.14 -4.56
C LEU A 127 -9.91 -6.69 -4.90
N GLU A 128 -11.05 -6.50 -5.56
CA GLU A 128 -11.59 -5.17 -5.85
C GLU A 128 -12.01 -4.43 -4.56
N GLY A 129 -12.59 -5.13 -3.59
CA GLY A 129 -12.90 -4.59 -2.27
C GLY A 129 -11.65 -4.08 -1.55
N LYS A 130 -10.56 -4.85 -1.58
CA LYS A 130 -9.25 -4.45 -1.04
C LYS A 130 -8.70 -3.21 -1.74
N ALA A 131 -8.77 -3.18 -3.09
CA ALA A 131 -8.33 -2.03 -3.88
C ALA A 131 -9.11 -0.76 -3.51
N ASN A 132 -10.43 -0.84 -3.40
CA ASN A 132 -11.30 0.27 -3.00
C ASN A 132 -11.07 0.67 -1.54
N ARG A 133 -10.77 -0.28 -0.66
CA ARG A 133 -10.45 0.02 0.74
C ARG A 133 -9.16 0.82 0.86
N LEU A 134 -8.12 0.41 0.14
CA LEU A 134 -6.85 1.14 0.09
C LEU A 134 -7.06 2.56 -0.47
N ALA A 135 -7.87 2.73 -1.51
CA ALA A 135 -8.25 4.03 -2.06
C ALA A 135 -8.87 4.95 -1.00
N SER A 136 -9.77 4.41 -0.18
CA SER A 136 -10.42 5.16 0.91
C SER A 136 -9.41 5.59 1.97
N MET A 137 -8.43 4.74 2.29
CA MET A 137 -7.37 5.05 3.26
C MET A 137 -6.42 6.13 2.71
N ILE A 138 -6.07 6.10 1.42
CA ILE A 138 -5.28 7.16 0.76
C ILE A 138 -6.03 8.50 0.84
N ARG A 139 -7.33 8.49 0.51
CA ARG A 139 -8.17 9.70 0.58
C ARG A 139 -8.24 10.26 1.99
N GLY A 140 -8.28 9.40 3.01
CA GLY A 140 -8.22 9.81 4.42
C GLY A 140 -6.93 10.54 4.80
N ASN A 141 -5.83 10.32 4.05
CA ASN A 141 -4.54 10.97 4.25
C ASN A 141 -4.31 12.21 3.36
N LEU A 142 -5.33 12.71 2.66
CA LEU A 142 -5.21 13.85 1.74
C LEU A 142 -4.62 15.11 2.41
N GLY A 143 -4.97 15.36 3.67
CA GLY A 143 -4.41 16.48 4.43
C GLY A 143 -2.89 16.41 4.59
N MET A 144 -2.32 15.22 4.76
CA MET A 144 -0.88 15.00 4.80
C MET A 144 -0.25 15.15 3.41
N ALA A 145 -0.92 14.66 2.38
CA ALA A 145 -0.47 14.79 0.99
C ALA A 145 -0.38 16.26 0.57
N MET A 146 -1.32 17.10 0.98
CA MET A 146 -1.29 18.55 0.74
C MET A 146 -0.12 19.27 1.44
N GLN A 147 0.48 18.65 2.45
CA GLN A 147 1.67 19.13 3.14
C GLN A 147 2.97 18.55 2.54
N GLY A 148 2.90 17.91 1.36
CA GLY A 148 4.04 17.31 0.68
C GLY A 148 4.35 15.87 1.13
N LEU A 149 3.59 15.30 2.05
CA LEU A 149 3.76 13.94 2.54
C LEU A 149 2.83 12.96 1.81
N ALA A 150 3.00 12.88 0.50
CA ALA A 150 2.18 12.01 -0.33
C ALA A 150 2.67 10.56 -0.34
N VAL A 151 1.72 9.63 -0.40
CA VAL A 151 1.95 8.21 -0.65
C VAL A 151 1.18 7.81 -1.90
N VAL A 152 1.87 7.20 -2.84
CA VAL A 152 1.30 6.68 -4.09
C VAL A 152 1.64 5.21 -4.19
N PRO A 153 0.81 4.33 -3.65
CA PRO A 153 1.05 2.89 -3.70
C PRO A 153 0.71 2.30 -5.07
N LEU A 154 1.22 1.10 -5.31
CA LEU A 154 0.78 0.18 -6.34
C LEU A 154 0.24 -1.05 -5.63
N PHE A 155 -0.98 -1.46 -5.92
CA PHE A 155 -1.60 -2.64 -5.34
C PHE A 155 -1.77 -3.71 -6.42
N ALA A 156 -1.49 -4.94 -6.08
CA ALA A 156 -1.69 -6.05 -6.99
C ALA A 156 -2.08 -7.30 -6.21
N GLY A 157 -2.76 -8.22 -6.88
CA GLY A 157 -3.12 -9.48 -6.27
C GLY A 157 -3.64 -10.47 -7.28
N PHE A 158 -3.78 -11.71 -6.82
CA PHE A 158 -4.45 -12.76 -7.55
C PHE A 158 -5.93 -12.75 -7.20
N ASP A 159 -6.78 -12.73 -8.20
CA ASP A 159 -8.23 -12.84 -8.05
C ASP A 159 -8.65 -14.30 -8.25
N PRO A 160 -8.98 -15.06 -7.16
CA PRO A 160 -9.31 -16.47 -7.28
C PRO A 160 -10.61 -16.70 -8.08
N ALA A 161 -11.53 -15.75 -8.09
CA ALA A 161 -12.78 -15.86 -8.84
C ALA A 161 -12.57 -15.70 -10.35
N ALA A 162 -11.65 -14.82 -10.74
CA ALA A 162 -11.29 -14.60 -12.14
C ALA A 162 -10.15 -15.52 -12.61
N GLY A 163 -9.39 -16.14 -11.70
CA GLY A 163 -8.24 -16.98 -11.99
C GLY A 163 -7.06 -16.19 -12.59
N THR A 164 -6.95 -14.89 -12.28
CA THR A 164 -5.95 -14.02 -12.91
C THR A 164 -5.37 -13.00 -11.93
N GLY A 165 -4.15 -12.54 -12.22
CA GLY A 165 -3.53 -11.42 -11.54
C GLY A 165 -4.14 -10.09 -12.01
N ARG A 166 -4.34 -9.15 -11.08
CA ARG A 166 -4.84 -7.79 -11.36
C ARG A 166 -3.94 -6.76 -10.66
N ILE A 167 -3.84 -5.58 -11.26
CA ILE A 167 -2.99 -4.48 -10.80
C ILE A 167 -3.85 -3.23 -10.68
N PHE A 168 -3.65 -2.45 -9.61
CA PHE A 168 -4.35 -1.20 -9.36
C PHE A 168 -3.37 -0.10 -9.01
N SER A 169 -3.45 1.02 -9.72
CA SER A 169 -2.71 2.24 -9.43
C SER A 169 -3.61 3.26 -8.73
N TYR A 170 -2.98 4.20 -8.04
CA TYR A 170 -3.68 5.23 -7.27
C TYR A 170 -3.10 6.59 -7.54
N ASP A 171 -3.93 7.62 -7.41
CA ASP A 171 -3.48 8.98 -7.25
C ASP A 171 -3.55 9.45 -5.78
N VAL A 172 -3.00 10.62 -5.52
CA VAL A 172 -2.94 11.18 -4.15
C VAL A 172 -4.31 11.55 -3.56
N THR A 173 -5.34 11.60 -4.39
CA THR A 173 -6.72 11.91 -3.97
C THR A 173 -7.52 10.65 -3.65
N GLY A 174 -6.92 9.47 -3.81
CA GLY A 174 -7.57 8.18 -3.62
C GLY A 174 -8.38 7.72 -4.85
N GLY A 175 -8.05 8.21 -6.04
CA GLY A 175 -8.49 7.60 -7.29
C GLY A 175 -7.85 6.21 -7.43
N CYS A 176 -8.64 5.20 -7.81
CA CYS A 176 -8.20 3.83 -7.99
C CYS A 176 -8.43 3.43 -9.44
N TYR A 177 -7.38 2.96 -10.11
CA TYR A 177 -7.40 2.65 -11.54
C TYR A 177 -6.86 1.24 -11.77
N GLU A 178 -7.63 0.39 -12.42
CA GLU A 178 -7.15 -0.92 -12.83
C GLU A 178 -6.23 -0.79 -14.03
N GLU A 179 -5.05 -1.38 -13.92
CA GLU A 179 -4.01 -1.34 -14.94
C GLU A 179 -3.94 -2.69 -15.67
N HIS A 180 -3.77 -2.60 -16.98
CA HIS A 180 -3.62 -3.79 -17.81
C HIS A 180 -2.14 -4.14 -17.99
N ASP A 181 -1.85 -5.44 -18.00
CA ASP A 181 -0.55 -6.02 -18.30
C ASP A 181 0.55 -5.67 -17.28
N HIS A 182 0.91 -4.40 -17.16
CA HIS A 182 1.97 -3.95 -16.26
C HIS A 182 1.82 -2.48 -15.88
N HIS A 183 2.35 -2.11 -14.72
CA HIS A 183 2.44 -0.73 -14.28
C HIS A 183 3.69 -0.47 -13.44
N SER A 184 4.04 0.80 -13.27
CA SER A 184 5.16 1.23 -12.42
C SER A 184 4.86 2.56 -11.77
N VAL A 185 5.26 2.71 -10.51
CA VAL A 185 5.15 3.95 -9.73
C VAL A 185 6.50 4.35 -9.11
N GLY A 186 6.61 5.60 -8.69
CA GLY A 186 7.81 6.18 -8.10
C GLY A 186 8.66 6.95 -9.11
N SER A 187 9.76 7.53 -8.64
CA SER A 187 10.62 8.46 -9.42
C SER A 187 11.27 7.81 -10.64
N GLY A 188 11.56 6.50 -10.59
CA GLY A 188 12.11 5.73 -11.72
C GLY A 188 11.06 5.13 -12.66
N SER A 189 9.77 5.35 -12.40
CA SER A 189 8.68 4.70 -13.14
C SER A 189 8.69 4.95 -14.65
N LEU A 190 9.13 6.12 -15.11
CA LEU A 190 9.20 6.42 -16.54
C LEU A 190 10.18 5.51 -17.27
N PHE A 191 11.34 5.23 -16.66
CA PHE A 191 12.35 4.33 -17.20
C PHE A 191 11.85 2.88 -17.16
N ALA A 192 11.31 2.46 -16.03
CA ALA A 192 10.75 1.12 -15.85
C ALA A 192 9.62 0.84 -16.85
N ARG A 193 8.69 1.78 -17.06
CA ARG A 193 7.64 1.65 -18.07
C ARG A 193 8.20 1.53 -19.50
N GLY A 194 9.29 2.25 -19.80
CA GLY A 194 9.99 2.16 -21.09
C GLY A 194 10.59 0.76 -21.32
N ALA A 195 11.18 0.16 -20.29
CA ALA A 195 11.71 -1.19 -20.30
C ALA A 195 10.59 -2.24 -20.42
N LEU A 196 9.56 -2.13 -19.56
CA LEU A 196 8.41 -3.04 -19.56
C LEU A 196 7.72 -3.12 -20.93
N LYS A 197 7.56 -2.01 -21.64
CA LYS A 197 7.00 -2.01 -23.01
C LYS A 197 7.75 -2.90 -24.00
N LYS A 198 9.03 -3.14 -23.77
CA LYS A 198 9.89 -3.97 -24.65
C LYS A 198 10.02 -5.40 -24.16
N LEU A 199 10.05 -5.58 -22.85
CA LEU A 199 10.38 -6.85 -22.20
C LEU A 199 9.15 -7.69 -21.87
N TYR A 200 8.02 -7.04 -21.57
CA TYR A 200 6.81 -7.72 -21.13
C TYR A 200 6.22 -8.64 -22.20
N ARG A 201 5.80 -9.82 -21.73
CA ARG A 201 5.07 -10.81 -22.55
C ARG A 201 3.94 -11.39 -21.70
N ARG A 202 2.70 -11.21 -22.16
CA ARG A 202 1.50 -11.67 -21.46
C ARG A 202 1.48 -13.18 -21.21
N SER A 203 1.95 -13.97 -22.15
CA SER A 203 1.98 -15.44 -22.08
C SER A 203 3.29 -15.99 -21.48
N GLY A 204 4.05 -15.16 -20.77
CA GLY A 204 5.29 -15.56 -20.11
C GLY A 204 5.03 -16.43 -18.88
N THR A 205 6.03 -17.23 -18.52
CA THR A 205 6.07 -17.99 -17.27
C THR A 205 6.32 -17.05 -16.08
N VAL A 206 6.21 -17.57 -14.85
CA VAL A 206 6.59 -16.82 -13.63
C VAL A 206 8.05 -16.37 -13.68
N ASP A 207 8.96 -17.22 -14.19
CA ASP A 207 10.39 -16.89 -14.31
C ASP A 207 10.64 -15.78 -15.32
N ASP A 208 9.90 -15.78 -16.44
CA ASP A 208 9.93 -14.69 -17.42
C ASP A 208 9.43 -13.37 -16.80
N ALA A 209 8.35 -13.43 -16.01
CA ALA A 209 7.80 -12.28 -15.34
C ALA A 209 8.77 -11.72 -14.29
N VAL A 210 9.39 -12.58 -13.47
CA VAL A 210 10.41 -12.17 -12.49
C VAL A 210 11.61 -11.53 -13.18
N ARG A 211 12.11 -12.14 -14.26
CA ARG A 211 13.22 -11.58 -15.04
C ARG A 211 12.86 -10.23 -15.62
N CYS A 212 11.68 -10.11 -16.23
CA CYS A 212 11.17 -8.86 -16.77
C CYS A 212 11.09 -7.76 -15.71
N ALA A 213 10.60 -8.08 -14.49
CA ALA A 213 10.53 -7.15 -13.38
C ALA A 213 11.92 -6.67 -12.94
N VAL A 214 12.89 -7.59 -12.82
CA VAL A 214 14.28 -7.27 -12.43
C VAL A 214 14.99 -6.41 -13.49
N GLU A 215 14.82 -6.74 -14.77
CA GLU A 215 15.43 -5.98 -15.88
C GLU A 215 14.80 -4.59 -16.06
N ALA A 216 13.58 -4.38 -15.55
CA ALA A 216 12.89 -3.09 -15.59
C ALA A 216 13.25 -2.16 -14.43
N LEU A 217 13.85 -2.67 -13.33
CA LEU A 217 14.32 -1.91 -12.16
C LEU A 217 15.73 -1.37 -12.36
#